data_11ce9ac215df855d1d4c3a967e4a108f
#
_entry.id   11ce9ac215df855d1d4c3a967e4a108f
#
_cell.length_a   1.000
_cell.length_b   1.000
_cell.length_c   1.000
_cell.angle_alpha   90.00
_cell.angle_beta   90.00
_cell.angle_gamma   90.00
#
_symmetry.space_group_name_H-M   'P 1'
#
loop_
_entity.id
_entity.type
_entity.pdbx_description
1 polymer ?
#
loop_
_entity_poly.entity_id
_entity_poly.type
_entity_poly.pdbx_seq_one_letter_code
_entity_poly.pdbx_strand_id
1 'polypeptide(L)'
;PASCTSIGDYAFDGCQALTAFSVAEGNSAYCAEDGVLFSADQSMLIRYPQAREETGYAVPDACRTLGDWSFIGASTLEQIDLNQVTAIGEDCFYYCTALKNIAVPDGVTQLNGAVFAYCTSLEQVTLPDTMQTLGDYCFYSDVALADINIPDGVTQLGEKCFYNCGALLELSLPASITEIGEKALGYYTNADGKDDQRIDKLNIRNEGSAAVRAYERSWKHASLWKWLLAGGIAVVVAGGITVIVLVHRSRNRIRTTTRQASATKPGKRK
;
A
#
# COMPACT_ATOMS: atom_id res chain seq x y z
N PRO A 1 -25.62 -23.54 11.79
CA PRO A 1 -26.95 -24.15 11.90
C PRO A 1 -27.92 -23.60 10.86
N ALA A 2 -29.01 -24.35 10.54
CA ALA A 2 -30.02 -23.89 9.58
C ALA A 2 -30.72 -22.58 9.96
N SER A 3 -30.77 -22.27 11.25
CA SER A 3 -31.38 -21.03 11.79
C SER A 3 -30.46 -19.80 11.76
N CYS A 4 -29.22 -19.93 11.34
CA CYS A 4 -28.30 -18.79 11.23
C CYS A 4 -28.66 -17.97 10.00
N THR A 5 -29.12 -16.73 10.20
CA THR A 5 -29.55 -15.83 9.12
C THR A 5 -28.66 -14.60 8.98
N SER A 6 -27.73 -14.37 9.94
CA SER A 6 -26.77 -13.29 9.86
C SER A 6 -25.43 -13.67 10.49
N ILE A 7 -24.35 -13.18 9.89
CA ILE A 7 -22.99 -13.27 10.38
C ILE A 7 -22.53 -11.82 10.55
N GLY A 8 -22.12 -11.45 11.74
CA GLY A 8 -21.65 -10.08 12.03
C GLY A 8 -20.26 -9.82 11.45
N ASP A 9 -19.94 -8.54 11.34
CA ASP A 9 -18.59 -8.11 10.98
C ASP A 9 -17.58 -8.71 11.95
N TYR A 10 -16.39 -9.07 11.46
CA TYR A 10 -15.30 -9.67 12.24
C TYR A 10 -15.64 -11.02 12.93
N ALA A 11 -16.76 -11.69 12.58
CA ALA A 11 -17.16 -12.96 13.22
C ALA A 11 -16.10 -14.06 13.16
N PHE A 12 -15.19 -13.98 12.19
CA PHE A 12 -14.09 -14.95 11.98
C PHE A 12 -12.71 -14.34 12.21
N ASP A 13 -12.63 -13.19 12.88
CA ASP A 13 -11.36 -12.56 13.19
C ASP A 13 -10.51 -13.46 14.09
N GLY A 14 -9.22 -13.56 13.76
CA GLY A 14 -8.28 -14.38 14.50
C GLY A 14 -8.48 -15.89 14.35
N CYS A 15 -9.42 -16.36 13.52
CA CYS A 15 -9.61 -17.79 13.26
C CYS A 15 -8.52 -18.36 12.33
N GLN A 16 -7.26 -18.16 12.69
CA GLN A 16 -6.09 -18.50 11.86
C GLN A 16 -5.91 -20.00 11.61
N ALA A 17 -6.57 -20.86 12.37
CA ALA A 17 -6.53 -22.32 12.20
C ALA A 17 -7.76 -22.86 11.46
N LEU A 18 -8.64 -22.00 10.96
CA LEU A 18 -9.85 -22.41 10.27
C LEU A 18 -9.51 -22.95 8.87
N THR A 19 -9.83 -24.22 8.63
CA THR A 19 -9.55 -24.92 7.36
C THR A 19 -10.77 -25.08 6.46
N ALA A 20 -11.98 -25.08 7.02
CA ALA A 20 -13.21 -25.23 6.26
C ALA A 20 -14.43 -24.72 7.00
N PHE A 21 -15.43 -24.28 6.24
CA PHE A 21 -16.78 -24.02 6.71
C PHE A 21 -17.71 -25.19 6.34
N SER A 22 -18.70 -25.43 7.20
CA SER A 22 -19.84 -26.26 6.87
C SER A 22 -21.13 -25.54 7.25
N VAL A 23 -22.13 -25.61 6.38
CA VAL A 23 -23.44 -25.00 6.60
C VAL A 23 -24.49 -26.10 6.63
N ALA A 24 -25.36 -26.07 7.65
CA ALA A 24 -26.41 -27.08 7.79
C ALA A 24 -27.40 -27.00 6.64
N GLU A 25 -27.89 -28.16 6.18
CA GLU A 25 -28.95 -28.27 5.19
C GLU A 25 -30.18 -27.44 5.62
N GLY A 26 -30.80 -26.76 4.66
CA GLY A 26 -31.95 -25.89 4.90
C GLY A 26 -31.62 -24.50 5.43
N ASN A 27 -30.35 -24.11 5.51
CA ASN A 27 -30.01 -22.71 5.78
C ASN A 27 -30.41 -21.86 4.56
N SER A 28 -31.21 -20.80 4.81
CA SER A 28 -31.73 -19.94 3.74
C SER A 28 -30.86 -18.73 3.40
N ALA A 29 -29.82 -18.46 4.22
CA ALA A 29 -28.97 -17.29 4.07
C ALA A 29 -27.58 -17.64 3.52
N TYR A 30 -27.08 -18.85 3.84
CA TYR A 30 -25.71 -19.27 3.55
C TYR A 30 -25.62 -20.66 3.01
N CYS A 31 -24.57 -20.94 2.25
CA CYS A 31 -24.11 -22.27 1.87
C CYS A 31 -22.59 -22.37 2.01
N ALA A 32 -22.08 -23.59 2.01
CA ALA A 32 -20.65 -23.85 1.91
C ALA A 32 -20.41 -24.77 0.72
N GLU A 33 -19.49 -24.37 -0.14
CA GLU A 33 -19.01 -25.17 -1.25
C GLU A 33 -17.51 -25.38 -1.11
N ASP A 34 -17.09 -26.61 -1.14
CA ASP A 34 -15.69 -27.00 -0.95
C ASP A 34 -15.05 -26.32 0.28
N GLY A 35 -15.79 -26.22 1.38
CA GLY A 35 -15.33 -25.60 2.62
C GLY A 35 -15.25 -24.07 2.62
N VAL A 36 -15.61 -23.39 1.54
CA VAL A 36 -15.67 -21.93 1.44
C VAL A 36 -17.10 -21.46 1.72
N LEU A 37 -17.26 -20.35 2.43
CA LEU A 37 -18.55 -19.80 2.83
C LEU A 37 -19.06 -18.81 1.80
N PHE A 38 -20.32 -19.01 1.36
CA PHE A 38 -21.02 -18.17 0.39
C PHE A 38 -22.40 -17.73 0.90
N SER A 39 -22.97 -16.72 0.24
CA SER A 39 -24.42 -16.49 0.27
C SER A 39 -25.18 -17.73 -0.27
N ALA A 40 -26.44 -17.93 0.16
CA ALA A 40 -27.21 -19.13 -0.22
C ALA A 40 -27.39 -19.32 -1.72
N ASP A 41 -27.40 -18.24 -2.50
CA ASP A 41 -27.47 -18.23 -3.97
C ASP A 41 -26.08 -18.28 -4.64
N GLN A 42 -25.02 -18.39 -3.85
CA GLN A 42 -23.62 -18.41 -4.29
C GLN A 42 -23.15 -17.14 -5.04
N SER A 43 -23.94 -16.09 -5.05
CA SER A 43 -23.57 -14.85 -5.75
C SER A 43 -22.46 -14.06 -5.05
N MET A 44 -22.26 -14.29 -3.74
CA MET A 44 -21.23 -13.65 -2.92
C MET A 44 -20.38 -14.68 -2.18
N LEU A 45 -19.06 -14.60 -2.31
CA LEU A 45 -18.10 -15.29 -1.46
C LEU A 45 -17.92 -14.44 -0.18
N ILE A 46 -18.29 -15.03 0.96
CA ILE A 46 -18.27 -14.34 2.27
C ILE A 46 -16.95 -14.55 2.97
N ARG A 47 -16.44 -15.81 2.98
CA ARG A 47 -15.18 -16.10 3.65
C ARG A 47 -14.48 -17.35 3.09
N TYR A 48 -13.24 -17.19 2.71
CA TYR A 48 -12.27 -18.22 2.43
C TYR A 48 -11.54 -18.59 3.73
N PRO A 49 -11.36 -19.87 4.09
CA PRO A 49 -10.68 -20.28 5.31
C PRO A 49 -9.19 -19.93 5.28
N GLN A 50 -8.69 -19.29 6.34
CA GLN A 50 -7.30 -18.81 6.37
C GLN A 50 -6.23 -19.90 6.37
N ALA A 51 -6.53 -21.06 7.00
CA ALA A 51 -5.61 -22.19 7.13
C ALA A 51 -5.86 -23.28 6.07
N ARG A 52 -6.52 -22.96 4.99
CA ARG A 52 -6.67 -23.86 3.86
C ARG A 52 -5.31 -24.07 3.21
N GLU A 53 -4.94 -25.34 2.92
CA GLU A 53 -3.60 -25.71 2.47
C GLU A 53 -3.41 -25.59 0.95
N GLU A 54 -4.50 -25.48 0.20
CA GLU A 54 -4.46 -25.34 -1.26
C GLU A 54 -3.81 -24.02 -1.67
N THR A 55 -2.88 -24.11 -2.61
CA THR A 55 -2.14 -22.96 -3.12
C THR A 55 -2.85 -22.25 -4.28
N GLY A 56 -3.90 -22.86 -4.82
CA GLY A 56 -4.71 -22.30 -5.91
C GLY A 56 -6.20 -22.40 -5.60
N TYR A 57 -6.96 -21.40 -6.06
CA TYR A 57 -8.42 -21.39 -5.95
C TYR A 57 -9.04 -20.75 -7.19
N ALA A 58 -10.14 -21.34 -7.68
CA ALA A 58 -10.98 -20.73 -8.70
C ALA A 58 -12.34 -20.37 -8.09
N VAL A 59 -12.68 -19.09 -8.15
CA VAL A 59 -13.99 -18.59 -7.69
C VAL A 59 -15.07 -19.18 -8.57
N PRO A 60 -16.16 -19.76 -8.02
CA PRO A 60 -17.24 -20.32 -8.83
C PRO A 60 -17.85 -19.31 -9.81
N ASP A 61 -18.24 -19.78 -11.01
CA ASP A 61 -18.82 -18.93 -12.05
C ASP A 61 -20.11 -18.22 -11.64
N ALA A 62 -20.84 -18.73 -10.65
CA ALA A 62 -22.01 -18.07 -10.10
C ALA A 62 -21.67 -16.83 -9.25
N CYS A 63 -20.47 -16.78 -8.67
CA CYS A 63 -20.05 -15.71 -7.79
C CYS A 63 -19.78 -14.42 -8.58
N ARG A 64 -20.32 -13.30 -8.09
CA ARG A 64 -20.15 -11.96 -8.66
C ARG A 64 -19.44 -11.02 -7.73
N THR A 65 -19.49 -11.30 -6.43
CA THR A 65 -18.97 -10.42 -5.40
C THR A 65 -18.05 -11.17 -4.45
N LEU A 66 -16.87 -10.64 -4.23
CA LEU A 66 -16.05 -11.00 -3.08
C LEU A 66 -16.36 -10.02 -1.96
N GLY A 67 -16.82 -10.52 -0.82
CA GLY A 67 -17.14 -9.71 0.35
C GLY A 67 -15.91 -9.05 0.96
N ASP A 68 -16.14 -8.08 1.84
CA ASP A 68 -15.09 -7.46 2.63
C ASP A 68 -14.35 -8.53 3.45
N TRP A 69 -13.01 -8.44 3.51
CA TRP A 69 -12.14 -9.40 4.21
C TRP A 69 -12.30 -10.87 3.77
N SER A 70 -12.91 -11.15 2.62
CA SER A 70 -13.28 -12.52 2.25
C SER A 70 -12.11 -13.49 2.14
N PHE A 71 -10.93 -13.04 1.74
CA PHE A 71 -9.68 -13.82 1.67
C PHE A 71 -8.61 -13.35 2.67
N ILE A 72 -8.96 -12.47 3.63
CA ILE A 72 -7.96 -11.93 4.57
C ILE A 72 -7.11 -13.04 5.20
N GLY A 73 -5.79 -12.88 5.12
CA GLY A 73 -4.84 -13.80 5.74
C GLY A 73 -4.75 -15.19 5.11
N ALA A 74 -5.27 -15.41 3.89
CA ALA A 74 -5.08 -16.65 3.13
C ALA A 74 -3.61 -16.78 2.71
N SER A 75 -2.74 -17.09 3.67
CA SER A 75 -1.28 -17.01 3.54
C SER A 75 -0.64 -18.14 2.73
N THR A 76 -1.39 -19.17 2.36
CA THR A 76 -0.96 -20.28 1.49
C THR A 76 -1.38 -20.09 0.04
N LEU A 77 -2.36 -19.19 -0.22
CA LEU A 77 -2.93 -18.97 -1.54
C LEU A 77 -1.92 -18.26 -2.44
N GLU A 78 -1.38 -18.96 -3.43
CA GLU A 78 -0.41 -18.42 -4.38
C GLU A 78 -1.06 -17.90 -5.67
N GLN A 79 -2.20 -18.48 -6.06
CA GLN A 79 -2.90 -18.16 -7.30
C GLN A 79 -4.41 -18.18 -7.09
N ILE A 80 -5.11 -17.26 -7.71
CA ILE A 80 -6.57 -17.22 -7.72
C ILE A 80 -7.09 -16.85 -9.10
N ASP A 81 -8.13 -17.58 -9.56
CA ASP A 81 -8.91 -17.22 -10.72
C ASP A 81 -10.22 -16.58 -10.24
N LEU A 82 -10.42 -15.32 -10.58
CA LEU A 82 -11.58 -14.54 -10.17
C LEU A 82 -12.80 -14.74 -11.08
N ASN A 83 -12.63 -15.41 -12.23
CA ASN A 83 -13.70 -15.75 -13.17
C ASN A 83 -14.65 -14.58 -13.49
N GLN A 84 -15.91 -14.67 -13.08
CA GLN A 84 -16.98 -13.72 -13.39
C GLN A 84 -17.22 -12.68 -12.28
N VAL A 85 -16.25 -12.46 -11.38
CA VAL A 85 -16.35 -11.45 -10.32
C VAL A 85 -16.46 -10.05 -10.93
N THR A 86 -17.37 -9.25 -10.40
CA THR A 86 -17.59 -7.85 -10.81
C THR A 86 -17.42 -6.84 -9.67
N ALA A 87 -17.31 -7.33 -8.43
CA ALA A 87 -17.08 -6.48 -7.26
C ALA A 87 -16.14 -7.17 -6.26
N ILE A 88 -15.19 -6.40 -5.74
CA ILE A 88 -14.22 -6.83 -4.72
C ILE A 88 -14.34 -5.89 -3.53
N GLY A 89 -14.62 -6.45 -2.35
CA GLY A 89 -14.80 -5.74 -1.10
C GLY A 89 -13.51 -5.13 -0.55
N GLU A 90 -13.65 -4.32 0.51
CA GLU A 90 -12.50 -3.75 1.23
C GLU A 90 -11.69 -4.84 1.91
N ASP A 91 -10.35 -4.65 2.00
CA ASP A 91 -9.41 -5.57 2.64
C ASP A 91 -9.53 -7.04 2.14
N CYS A 92 -10.12 -7.27 0.95
CA CYS A 92 -10.48 -8.60 0.46
C CYS A 92 -9.30 -9.58 0.52
N PHE A 93 -8.12 -9.18 0.04
CA PHE A 93 -6.89 -9.99 0.04
C PHE A 93 -5.84 -9.48 1.04
N TYR A 94 -6.27 -8.74 2.06
CA TYR A 94 -5.34 -8.21 3.08
C TYR A 94 -4.53 -9.34 3.73
N TYR A 95 -3.18 -9.22 3.77
CA TYR A 95 -2.26 -10.26 4.25
C TYR A 95 -2.30 -11.60 3.49
N CYS A 96 -2.67 -11.63 2.20
CA CYS A 96 -2.44 -12.81 1.34
C CYS A 96 -0.97 -12.91 0.95
N THR A 97 -0.11 -13.26 1.92
CA THR A 97 1.35 -13.12 1.81
C THR A 97 2.02 -14.03 0.79
N ALA A 98 1.35 -15.11 0.35
CA ALA A 98 1.86 -16.02 -0.68
C ALA A 98 1.36 -15.69 -2.10
N LEU A 99 0.35 -14.81 -2.24
CA LEU A 99 -0.22 -14.45 -3.53
C LEU A 99 0.83 -13.80 -4.43
N LYS A 100 1.07 -14.38 -5.62
CA LYS A 100 2.13 -13.96 -6.54
C LYS A 100 1.64 -13.08 -7.68
N ASN A 101 0.53 -13.49 -8.29
CA ASN A 101 -0.04 -12.80 -9.44
C ASN A 101 -1.55 -12.82 -9.35
N ILE A 102 -2.17 -11.76 -9.84
CA ILE A 102 -3.63 -11.70 -9.95
C ILE A 102 -4.05 -10.93 -11.20
N ALA A 103 -5.08 -11.44 -11.87
CA ALA A 103 -5.77 -10.73 -12.94
C ALA A 103 -7.16 -10.31 -12.44
N VAL A 104 -7.38 -9.01 -12.41
CA VAL A 104 -8.68 -8.43 -12.05
C VAL A 104 -9.60 -8.47 -13.27
N PRO A 105 -10.83 -9.05 -13.17
CA PRO A 105 -11.72 -9.19 -14.30
C PRO A 105 -12.27 -7.87 -14.84
N ASP A 106 -12.64 -7.84 -16.12
CA ASP A 106 -13.18 -6.66 -16.82
C ASP A 106 -14.43 -6.04 -16.18
N GLY A 107 -15.20 -6.83 -15.41
CA GLY A 107 -16.38 -6.34 -14.68
C GLY A 107 -16.05 -5.45 -13.47
N VAL A 108 -14.82 -5.50 -12.96
CA VAL A 108 -14.38 -4.72 -11.80
C VAL A 108 -13.92 -3.34 -12.27
N THR A 109 -14.58 -2.29 -11.80
CA THR A 109 -14.26 -0.90 -12.17
C THR A 109 -13.52 -0.13 -11.08
N GLN A 110 -13.48 -0.67 -9.86
CA GLN A 110 -12.78 -0.06 -8.73
C GLN A 110 -12.19 -1.13 -7.82
N LEU A 111 -11.03 -0.86 -7.26
CA LEU A 111 -10.48 -1.55 -6.11
C LEU A 111 -10.67 -0.65 -4.90
N ASN A 112 -11.36 -1.18 -3.89
CA ASN A 112 -11.66 -0.47 -2.65
C ASN A 112 -10.42 -0.31 -1.75
N GLY A 113 -10.61 0.13 -0.51
CA GLY A 113 -9.51 0.32 0.42
C GLY A 113 -8.79 -0.99 0.74
N ALA A 114 -7.46 -0.94 0.78
CA ALA A 114 -6.53 -1.98 1.25
C ALA A 114 -6.73 -3.39 0.63
N VAL A 115 -7.33 -3.48 -0.57
CA VAL A 115 -7.69 -4.78 -1.21
C VAL A 115 -6.54 -5.75 -1.24
N PHE A 116 -5.32 -5.31 -1.58
CA PHE A 116 -4.13 -6.16 -1.64
C PHE A 116 -3.08 -5.80 -0.58
N ALA A 117 -3.41 -4.96 0.41
CA ALA A 117 -2.41 -4.51 1.36
C ALA A 117 -1.70 -5.68 2.06
N TYR A 118 -0.38 -5.60 2.15
CA TYR A 118 0.51 -6.62 2.71
C TYR A 118 0.54 -7.95 1.94
N CYS A 119 0.22 -7.97 0.66
CA CYS A 119 0.49 -9.11 -0.22
C CYS A 119 1.99 -9.13 -0.59
N THR A 120 2.83 -9.50 0.38
CA THR A 120 4.29 -9.31 0.31
C THR A 120 5.01 -10.10 -0.78
N SER A 121 4.36 -11.11 -1.38
CA SER A 121 4.87 -11.89 -2.52
C SER A 121 4.20 -11.50 -3.84
N LEU A 122 3.31 -10.49 -3.86
CA LEU A 122 2.61 -10.07 -5.07
C LEU A 122 3.58 -9.35 -6.00
N GLU A 123 3.90 -10.00 -7.11
CA GLU A 123 4.89 -9.52 -8.09
C GLU A 123 4.23 -8.75 -9.24
N GLN A 124 3.03 -9.19 -9.66
CA GLN A 124 2.31 -8.63 -10.81
C GLN A 124 0.81 -8.56 -10.58
N VAL A 125 0.22 -7.44 -10.97
CA VAL A 125 -1.23 -7.24 -11.04
C VAL A 125 -1.63 -6.82 -12.45
N THR A 126 -2.59 -7.55 -13.03
CA THR A 126 -3.23 -7.15 -14.29
C THR A 126 -4.55 -6.48 -13.97
N LEU A 127 -4.67 -5.20 -14.33
CA LEU A 127 -5.89 -4.42 -14.19
C LEU A 127 -6.65 -4.38 -15.51
N PRO A 128 -7.99 -4.43 -15.50
CA PRO A 128 -8.80 -4.30 -16.71
C PRO A 128 -8.84 -2.87 -17.23
N ASP A 129 -9.07 -2.69 -18.53
CA ASP A 129 -9.21 -1.35 -19.14
C ASP A 129 -10.43 -0.57 -18.60
N THR A 130 -11.37 -1.28 -17.98
CA THR A 130 -12.56 -0.69 -17.32
C THR A 130 -12.27 -0.08 -15.95
N MET A 131 -11.05 -0.25 -15.41
CA MET A 131 -10.65 0.27 -14.10
C MET A 131 -10.71 1.81 -14.06
N GLN A 132 -11.31 2.36 -13.01
CA GLN A 132 -11.48 3.79 -12.81
C GLN A 132 -10.82 4.31 -11.53
N THR A 133 -10.81 3.48 -10.48
CA THR A 133 -10.33 3.93 -9.15
C THR A 133 -9.48 2.84 -8.49
N LEU A 134 -8.32 3.26 -7.98
CA LEU A 134 -7.52 2.50 -7.03
C LEU A 134 -7.63 3.20 -5.67
N GLY A 135 -8.23 2.52 -4.70
CA GLY A 135 -8.59 3.06 -3.39
C GLY A 135 -7.40 3.32 -2.46
N ASP A 136 -7.72 3.80 -1.26
CA ASP A 136 -6.72 4.07 -0.23
C ASP A 136 -6.03 2.77 0.20
N TYR A 137 -4.71 2.80 0.37
CA TYR A 137 -3.89 1.66 0.81
C TYR A 137 -3.99 0.41 -0.09
N CYS A 138 -4.52 0.51 -1.32
CA CYS A 138 -4.87 -0.64 -2.16
C CYS A 138 -3.72 -1.66 -2.32
N PHE A 139 -2.49 -1.19 -2.52
CA PHE A 139 -1.25 -2.00 -2.63
C PHE A 139 -0.25 -1.64 -1.53
N TYR A 140 -0.73 -1.29 -0.34
CA TYR A 140 0.13 -0.88 0.77
C TYR A 140 1.04 -2.03 1.24
N SER A 141 2.35 -1.80 1.22
CA SER A 141 3.38 -2.77 1.62
C SER A 141 3.46 -4.04 0.76
N ASP A 142 3.11 -3.95 -0.51
CA ASP A 142 3.35 -4.99 -1.51
C ASP A 142 4.79 -4.87 -2.00
N VAL A 143 5.71 -5.31 -1.15
CA VAL A 143 7.15 -5.05 -1.31
C VAL A 143 7.76 -5.73 -2.54
N ALA A 144 7.13 -6.80 -3.05
CA ALA A 144 7.54 -7.53 -4.25
C ALA A 144 6.91 -7.00 -5.54
N LEU A 145 5.90 -6.10 -5.46
CA LEU A 145 5.20 -5.59 -6.63
C LEU A 145 6.16 -4.82 -7.53
N ALA A 146 6.51 -5.42 -8.66
CA ALA A 146 7.48 -4.88 -9.59
C ALA A 146 6.86 -4.37 -10.88
N ASP A 147 5.71 -4.90 -11.27
CA ASP A 147 5.03 -4.57 -12.53
C ASP A 147 3.53 -4.40 -12.35
N ILE A 148 3.04 -3.24 -12.74
CA ILE A 148 1.62 -2.91 -12.83
C ILE A 148 1.41 -1.86 -13.92
N ASN A 149 0.49 -2.15 -14.83
CA ASN A 149 0.02 -1.17 -15.81
C ASN A 149 -1.23 -0.47 -15.29
N ILE A 150 -1.21 0.87 -15.23
CA ILE A 150 -2.38 1.67 -14.85
C ILE A 150 -3.16 2.03 -16.10
N PRO A 151 -4.38 1.49 -16.29
CA PRO A 151 -5.16 1.75 -17.50
C PRO A 151 -5.56 3.21 -17.69
N ASP A 152 -5.79 3.59 -18.95
CA ASP A 152 -6.17 4.96 -19.33
C ASP A 152 -7.52 5.43 -18.73
N GLY A 153 -8.36 4.51 -18.25
CA GLY A 153 -9.61 4.82 -17.56
C GLY A 153 -9.44 5.28 -16.11
N VAL A 154 -8.27 5.08 -15.49
CA VAL A 154 -8.06 5.41 -14.08
C VAL A 154 -7.98 6.91 -13.88
N THR A 155 -8.84 7.42 -12.99
CA THR A 155 -8.95 8.84 -12.65
C THR A 155 -8.46 9.18 -11.26
N GLN A 156 -8.40 8.20 -10.36
CA GLN A 156 -8.08 8.40 -8.95
C GLN A 156 -7.12 7.33 -8.42
N LEU A 157 -6.09 7.80 -7.69
CA LEU A 157 -5.23 6.99 -6.83
C LEU A 157 -5.44 7.45 -5.38
N GLY A 158 -5.81 6.52 -4.50
CA GLY A 158 -6.10 6.80 -3.10
C GLY A 158 -4.84 7.13 -2.26
N GLU A 159 -5.07 7.49 -0.98
CA GLU A 159 -4.00 7.73 -0.02
C GLU A 159 -3.13 6.47 0.12
N LYS A 160 -1.82 6.64 0.08
CA LYS A 160 -0.83 5.55 0.25
C LYS A 160 -1.09 4.31 -0.63
N CYS A 161 -1.72 4.49 -1.79
CA CYS A 161 -2.11 3.40 -2.70
C CYS A 161 -0.93 2.46 -3.00
N PHE A 162 0.27 3.01 -3.29
CA PHE A 162 1.51 2.26 -3.54
C PHE A 162 2.60 2.57 -2.49
N TYR A 163 2.18 2.72 -1.24
CA TYR A 163 3.12 2.96 -0.16
C TYR A 163 3.93 1.71 0.16
N ASN A 164 5.25 1.84 0.29
CA ASN A 164 6.18 0.74 0.58
C ASN A 164 6.23 -0.37 -0.50
N CYS A 165 5.91 -0.04 -1.77
CA CYS A 165 6.12 -0.93 -2.92
C CYS A 165 7.56 -0.82 -3.40
N GLY A 166 8.49 -1.42 -2.66
CA GLY A 166 9.94 -1.23 -2.86
C GLY A 166 10.51 -1.77 -4.16
N ALA A 167 9.87 -2.76 -4.76
CA ALA A 167 10.27 -3.34 -6.05
C ALA A 167 9.75 -2.53 -7.25
N LEU A 168 8.76 -1.64 -7.06
CA LEU A 168 8.20 -0.83 -8.13
C LEU A 168 9.15 0.32 -8.49
N LEU A 169 9.88 0.16 -9.60
CA LEU A 169 10.90 1.11 -10.01
C LEU A 169 10.45 2.04 -11.14
N GLU A 170 9.46 1.63 -11.92
CA GLU A 170 8.85 2.43 -12.97
C GLU A 170 7.33 2.35 -12.86
N LEU A 171 6.66 3.48 -13.08
CA LEU A 171 5.20 3.55 -13.11
C LEU A 171 4.77 4.60 -14.14
N SER A 172 4.03 4.15 -15.16
CA SER A 172 3.37 5.04 -16.11
C SER A 172 2.00 5.44 -15.58
N LEU A 173 1.73 6.74 -15.57
CA LEU A 173 0.48 7.29 -15.07
C LEU A 173 -0.25 8.00 -16.21
N PRO A 174 -1.47 7.55 -16.57
CA PRO A 174 -2.21 8.06 -17.70
C PRO A 174 -2.66 9.51 -17.51
N ALA A 175 -3.00 10.17 -18.64
CA ALA A 175 -3.47 11.56 -18.63
C ALA A 175 -4.82 11.74 -17.93
N SER A 176 -5.60 10.67 -17.79
CA SER A 176 -6.91 10.64 -17.13
C SER A 176 -6.86 10.90 -15.63
N ILE A 177 -5.72 10.70 -14.95
CA ILE A 177 -5.61 10.89 -13.51
C ILE A 177 -5.85 12.35 -13.15
N THR A 178 -6.88 12.58 -12.33
CA THR A 178 -7.29 13.89 -11.81
C THR A 178 -7.03 14.03 -10.32
N GLU A 179 -6.89 12.92 -9.59
CA GLU A 179 -6.71 12.92 -8.14
C GLU A 179 -5.65 11.91 -7.69
N ILE A 180 -4.75 12.35 -6.82
CA ILE A 180 -3.72 11.51 -6.21
C ILE A 180 -3.69 11.82 -4.71
N GLY A 181 -3.96 10.80 -3.90
CA GLY A 181 -3.97 10.86 -2.45
C GLY A 181 -2.59 11.14 -1.83
N GLU A 182 -2.60 11.46 -0.55
CA GLU A 182 -1.37 11.74 0.19
C GLU A 182 -0.46 10.50 0.21
N LYS A 183 0.81 10.67 -0.12
CA LYS A 183 1.84 9.61 -0.14
C LYS A 183 1.46 8.38 -1.00
N ALA A 184 0.57 8.57 -1.97
CA ALA A 184 0.11 7.50 -2.85
C ALA A 184 1.26 6.77 -3.56
N LEU A 185 2.35 7.47 -3.88
CA LEU A 185 3.45 6.97 -4.70
C LEU A 185 4.81 7.25 -4.05
N GLY A 186 5.68 6.25 -4.06
CA GLY A 186 7.10 6.44 -3.79
C GLY A 186 7.48 6.76 -2.35
N TYR A 187 6.70 6.32 -1.38
CA TYR A 187 7.00 6.47 0.04
C TYR A 187 7.11 5.12 0.75
N TYR A 188 7.87 5.07 1.83
CA TYR A 188 7.98 3.92 2.73
C TYR A 188 8.31 4.39 4.15
N THR A 189 8.04 3.57 5.17
CA THR A 189 8.47 3.81 6.54
C THR A 189 9.84 3.17 6.74
N ASN A 190 10.78 3.91 7.33
CA ASN A 190 12.09 3.36 7.68
C ASN A 190 11.99 2.34 8.84
N ALA A 191 13.10 1.64 9.12
CA ALA A 191 13.16 0.61 10.17
C ALA A 191 12.83 1.17 11.58
N ASP A 192 12.97 2.47 11.80
CA ASP A 192 12.67 3.12 13.09
C ASP A 192 11.18 3.48 13.22
N GLY A 193 10.39 3.33 12.16
CA GLY A 193 8.94 3.59 12.12
C GLY A 193 8.53 5.05 12.36
N LYS A 194 9.48 5.99 12.33
CA LYS A 194 9.24 7.37 12.78
C LYS A 194 8.95 8.36 11.66
N ASP A 195 9.49 8.12 10.48
CA ASP A 195 9.38 9.06 9.36
C ASP A 195 9.11 8.33 8.05
N ASP A 196 8.20 8.89 7.25
CA ASP A 196 8.03 8.48 5.87
C ASP A 196 9.25 8.89 5.06
N GLN A 197 9.85 7.93 4.41
CA GLN A 197 10.98 8.12 3.50
C GLN A 197 10.50 8.01 2.06
N ARG A 198 11.30 8.53 1.13
CA ARG A 198 11.04 8.43 -0.30
C ARG A 198 11.79 7.27 -0.93
N ILE A 199 11.14 6.60 -1.88
CA ILE A 199 11.79 5.63 -2.78
C ILE A 199 12.48 6.44 -3.89
N ASP A 200 13.76 6.75 -3.73
CA ASP A 200 14.49 7.63 -4.67
C ASP A 200 14.66 7.04 -6.08
N LYS A 201 14.46 5.71 -6.22
CA LYS A 201 14.62 5.00 -7.48
C LYS A 201 13.33 4.90 -8.31
N LEU A 202 12.19 5.27 -7.76
CA LEU A 202 10.93 5.23 -8.51
C LEU A 202 10.93 6.30 -9.60
N ASN A 203 10.78 5.85 -10.85
CA ASN A 203 10.63 6.69 -12.02
C ASN A 203 9.15 6.75 -12.43
N ILE A 204 8.54 7.92 -12.27
CA ILE A 204 7.15 8.17 -12.68
C ILE A 204 7.15 8.73 -14.10
N ARG A 205 6.48 8.05 -15.03
CA ARG A 205 6.20 8.54 -16.38
C ARG A 205 4.80 9.15 -16.39
N ASN A 206 4.73 10.46 -16.60
CA ASN A 206 3.48 11.19 -16.66
C ASN A 206 3.04 11.38 -18.11
N GLU A 207 1.95 10.77 -18.51
CA GLU A 207 1.41 10.84 -19.88
C GLU A 207 0.55 12.08 -20.16
N GLY A 208 0.61 13.08 -19.27
CA GLY A 208 -0.03 14.37 -19.51
C GLY A 208 -0.93 14.88 -18.40
N SER A 209 -1.12 14.14 -17.30
CA SER A 209 -1.94 14.56 -16.17
C SER A 209 -1.39 15.80 -15.47
N ALA A 210 -2.27 16.76 -15.19
CA ALA A 210 -1.94 17.95 -14.39
C ALA A 210 -1.79 17.58 -12.90
N ALA A 211 -2.59 16.63 -12.40
CA ALA A 211 -2.52 16.13 -11.02
C ALA A 211 -1.18 15.43 -10.77
N VAL A 212 -0.73 14.57 -11.68
CA VAL A 212 0.58 13.92 -11.60
C VAL A 212 1.70 14.96 -11.59
N ARG A 213 1.66 15.97 -12.45
CA ARG A 213 2.65 17.08 -12.43
C ARG A 213 2.66 17.85 -11.11
N ALA A 214 1.48 18.05 -10.50
CA ALA A 214 1.37 18.73 -9.20
C ALA A 214 1.96 17.86 -8.08
N TYR A 215 1.65 16.56 -8.09
CA TYR A 215 2.19 15.58 -7.14
C TYR A 215 3.72 15.48 -7.22
N GLU A 216 4.29 15.37 -8.43
CA GLU A 216 5.74 15.35 -8.63
C GLU A 216 6.42 16.64 -8.15
N ARG A 217 5.79 17.81 -8.33
CA ARG A 217 6.33 19.08 -7.82
C ARG A 217 6.37 19.09 -6.31
N SER A 218 5.29 18.67 -5.62
CA SER A 218 5.26 18.58 -4.17
C SER A 218 6.35 17.63 -3.67
N TRP A 219 6.55 16.55 -4.38
CA TRP A 219 7.55 15.53 -4.11
C TRP A 219 9.00 16.06 -4.22
N LYS A 220 9.31 16.81 -5.29
CA LYS A 220 10.62 17.45 -5.49
C LYS A 220 10.89 18.56 -4.47
N HIS A 221 9.90 19.36 -4.10
CA HIS A 221 10.04 20.41 -3.11
C HIS A 221 10.32 19.85 -1.70
N ALA A 222 9.66 18.78 -1.29
CA ALA A 222 9.92 18.14 0.01
C ALA A 222 11.39 17.67 0.14
N SER A 223 11.98 17.17 -0.95
CA SER A 223 13.39 16.77 -0.96
C SER A 223 14.35 17.95 -0.90
N LEU A 224 14.04 19.05 -1.60
CA LEU A 224 14.86 20.28 -1.59
C LEU A 224 14.94 20.89 -0.19
N TRP A 225 13.82 20.94 0.54
CA TRP A 225 13.78 21.44 1.91
C TRP A 225 14.60 20.59 2.88
N LYS A 226 14.53 19.25 2.76
CA LYS A 226 15.38 18.34 3.55
C LYS A 226 16.88 18.57 3.27
N TRP A 227 17.23 18.77 2.01
CA TRP A 227 18.61 19.04 1.59
C TRP A 227 19.12 20.41 2.09
N LEU A 228 18.28 21.45 1.99
CA LEU A 228 18.58 22.80 2.50
C LEU A 228 18.75 22.80 4.02
N LEU A 229 17.90 22.06 4.76
CA LEU A 229 18.01 21.93 6.22
C LEU A 229 19.26 21.14 6.65
N ALA A 230 19.62 20.08 5.89
CA ALA A 230 20.83 19.30 6.16
C ALA A 230 22.11 20.06 5.80
N GLY A 231 22.09 20.90 4.75
CA GLY A 231 23.21 21.73 4.31
C GLY A 231 23.38 23.05 5.06
N GLY A 232 22.47 23.41 5.98
CA GLY A 232 22.52 24.65 6.71
C GLY A 232 22.27 25.93 5.88
N ILE A 233 21.53 25.77 4.76
CA ILE A 233 21.10 26.86 3.89
C ILE A 233 19.62 27.15 4.17
N ALA A 234 19.30 28.34 4.63
CA ALA A 234 17.92 28.82 4.72
C ALA A 234 17.58 29.67 3.50
N VAL A 235 16.50 29.29 2.78
CA VAL A 235 15.94 30.10 1.71
C VAL A 235 14.70 30.79 2.24
N VAL A 236 14.74 32.10 2.35
CA VAL A 236 13.57 32.91 2.72
C VAL A 236 13.00 33.52 1.46
N VAL A 237 11.78 33.18 1.12
CA VAL A 237 11.03 33.77 0.01
C VAL A 237 10.08 34.79 0.61
N ALA A 238 10.39 36.06 0.46
CA ALA A 238 9.52 37.15 0.84
C ALA A 238 9.30 38.06 -0.39
N GLY A 239 8.05 38.21 -0.80
CA GLY A 239 7.63 39.23 -1.76
C GLY A 239 8.30 39.18 -3.14
N GLY A 240 8.54 37.99 -3.70
CA GLY A 240 9.11 37.85 -5.06
C GLY A 240 10.63 37.98 -5.17
N ILE A 241 11.33 38.15 -4.06
CA ILE A 241 12.81 38.20 -4.02
C ILE A 241 13.29 36.95 -3.26
N THR A 242 14.08 36.12 -3.95
CA THR A 242 14.73 34.96 -3.30
C THR A 242 16.02 35.42 -2.63
N VAL A 243 16.03 35.42 -1.30
CA VAL A 243 17.27 35.68 -0.51
C VAL A 243 17.82 34.34 -0.03
N ILE A 244 19.00 33.98 -0.52
CA ILE A 244 19.71 32.78 -0.07
C ILE A 244 20.61 33.21 1.09
N VAL A 245 20.28 32.79 2.31
CA VAL A 245 21.10 33.02 3.50
C VAL A 245 21.92 31.76 3.80
N LEU A 246 23.21 31.81 3.56
CA LEU A 246 24.15 30.76 3.93
C LEU A 246 24.39 30.80 5.45
N VAL A 247 23.75 29.93 6.19
CA VAL A 247 24.03 29.75 7.63
C VAL A 247 25.17 28.75 7.77
N HIS A 248 26.39 29.26 7.76
CA HIS A 248 27.56 28.44 8.04
C HIS A 248 27.57 28.08 9.54
N ARG A 249 27.09 26.90 9.90
CA ARG A 249 27.25 26.32 11.24
C ARG A 249 28.73 25.99 11.42
N SER A 250 29.52 26.89 11.97
CA SER A 250 30.89 26.61 12.42
C SER A 250 30.82 25.63 13.61
N ARG A 251 30.76 24.32 13.31
CA ARG A 251 30.88 23.25 14.32
C ARG A 251 32.30 23.06 14.86
N ASN A 252 33.26 23.92 14.53
CA ASN A 252 34.69 23.73 14.85
C ASN A 252 35.32 24.83 15.73
N ARG A 253 34.59 25.52 16.60
CA ARG A 253 35.21 26.52 17.50
C ARG A 253 35.06 26.30 19.00
N ILE A 254 34.70 25.10 19.46
CA ILE A 254 34.65 24.81 20.91
C ILE A 254 35.67 23.74 21.35
N ARG A 255 36.62 23.34 20.50
CA ARG A 255 37.64 22.34 20.91
C ARG A 255 39.07 22.91 21.06
N THR A 256 39.29 24.20 20.90
CA THR A 256 40.65 24.79 21.00
C THR A 256 40.88 25.73 22.15
N THR A 257 39.88 26.04 22.97
CA THR A 257 40.07 26.98 24.13
C THR A 257 40.21 26.30 25.50
N THR A 258 40.13 24.95 25.57
CA THR A 258 40.29 24.22 26.85
C THR A 258 41.66 23.55 27.00
N ARG A 259 42.62 23.80 26.09
CA ARG A 259 43.95 23.17 26.15
C ARG A 259 45.13 24.14 26.42
N GLN A 260 44.85 25.39 26.76
CA GLN A 260 45.92 26.36 27.10
C GLN A 260 45.86 26.91 28.52
N ALA A 261 45.08 26.35 29.43
CA ALA A 261 45.00 26.80 30.83
C ALA A 261 45.56 25.79 31.85
N SER A 262 46.45 24.87 31.46
CA SER A 262 47.06 23.93 32.42
C SER A 262 48.59 23.77 32.23
N ALA A 263 49.32 24.87 32.01
CA ALA A 263 50.80 24.80 31.99
C ALA A 263 51.39 26.07 32.60
N THR A 264 51.17 26.29 33.90
CA THR A 264 52.08 27.09 34.70
C THR A 264 52.06 26.60 36.15
N LYS A 265 53.03 25.71 36.46
CA LYS A 265 53.44 25.44 37.85
C LYS A 265 54.40 26.53 38.31
N PRO A 266 54.21 27.13 39.47
CA PRO A 266 55.29 27.87 40.13
C PRO A 266 56.14 26.92 40.98
N GLY A 267 57.44 27.05 40.83
CA GLY A 267 58.44 26.26 41.51
C GLY A 267 58.51 26.51 43.00
N LYS A 268 59.04 25.49 43.67
CA LYS A 268 59.45 25.49 45.06
C LYS A 268 60.57 26.48 45.30
N ARG A 269 60.49 27.20 46.43
CA ARG A 269 61.64 27.59 47.24
C ARG A 269 61.37 27.40 48.74
N LYS A 270 62.24 26.59 49.31
CA LYS A 270 62.60 26.28 50.69
C LYS A 270 61.55 25.73 51.65
#